data_397dc66a41e524339249f632427051a7
#
_entry.id   397dc66a41e524339249f632427051a7
#
_cell.length_a   1.000
_cell.length_b   1.000
_cell.length_c   1.000
_cell.angle_alpha   90.00
_cell.angle_beta   90.00
_cell.angle_gamma   90.00
#
_symmetry.space_group_name_H-M   'P 1'
#
loop_
_entity.id
_entity.type
_entity.pdbx_description
1 polymer ?
#
loop_
_entity_poly.entity_id
_entity_poly.type
_entity_poly.pdbx_seq_one_letter_code
_entity_poly.pdbx_strand_id
1 'polypeptide(L)'
;MKRSRVIAALATLVMGMTACAGPDAFNSSQSGQSAGGQANAAATIDIGSLYEPTNLSNSGSGGQGATEALTGNVYETLFRLTDSGDVEPWLATEDVVSEDGLTHTLTIREGVTFSSGKEMTVNDVVASIKHLLSDESQSARKKEVSVISDVQAPDSRTVVLTLSEPSVSLDYDLSGMWVVPEGLDTTTQTDGTGPYTVEGWTKGSTLTLKVREDYWGDKPANAGAIFHYFTDATSMTNALQAGDIDIVTNVQSPDAIPTFDSNANFTVSDGMSTTKELLAFNDRVKPFDDARVRKAVYSAIDRDKLLESVWADKGQVIGSMVPPSDPWYEDLTGLNPYDPELSRSLLAEAGLAGGFSFTLDTPTYDPHPLVAEFVKSELAKIGVTVTINPITADEWYSKVFTNKDYEATLQEHVNTRDVVWYANPDFYWGYDNPEVSDLVERSQHAHSTDEQADLLRQANRIIAEEAASAWLYLYPQVVIARSHLSGYGVNGLNSQFFVAGISESE
;
A
#
# COMPACT_ATOMS: atom_id res chain seq x y z
N MET A 1 57.23 9.19 -42.02
CA MET A 1 57.64 7.82 -42.38
C MET A 1 56.49 6.90 -42.00
N LYS A 2 55.74 6.43 -43.01
CA LYS A 2 55.51 5.03 -43.45
C LYS A 2 54.97 4.14 -42.31
N ARG A 3 53.86 3.43 -42.40
CA ARG A 3 53.11 2.84 -43.53
C ARG A 3 51.71 2.44 -43.10
N SER A 4 50.78 2.62 -44.00
CA SER A 4 49.45 2.02 -44.12
C SER A 4 49.47 0.49 -44.11
N ARG A 5 48.39 -0.15 -43.71
CA ARG A 5 47.77 -1.27 -44.42
C ARG A 5 46.29 -1.42 -44.08
N VAL A 6 45.51 -1.42 -45.11
CA VAL A 6 44.11 -1.72 -45.37
C VAL A 6 43.97 -3.23 -45.62
N ILE A 7 42.89 -3.86 -45.16
CA ILE A 7 42.21 -5.04 -45.74
C ILE A 7 40.81 -5.03 -45.10
N ALA A 8 39.76 -4.65 -45.76
CA ALA A 8 38.94 -5.30 -46.78
C ALA A 8 37.88 -6.26 -46.24
N ALA A 9 36.69 -5.83 -46.51
CA ALA A 9 35.34 -6.37 -46.30
C ALA A 9 35.12 -7.84 -46.72
N LEU A 10 34.15 -8.50 -46.05
CA LEU A 10 33.26 -9.45 -46.74
C LEU A 10 31.85 -9.30 -46.16
N ALA A 11 30.97 -8.81 -47.01
CA ALA A 11 29.51 -8.81 -46.82
C ALA A 11 28.98 -10.19 -47.18
N THR A 12 28.11 -10.74 -46.36
CA THR A 12 27.21 -11.83 -46.77
C THR A 12 25.76 -11.41 -46.46
N LEU A 13 25.07 -11.13 -47.50
CA LEU A 13 23.63 -10.84 -47.61
C LEU A 13 22.89 -12.18 -47.50
N VAL A 14 21.92 -12.27 -46.54
CA VAL A 14 20.87 -13.29 -46.61
C VAL A 14 19.54 -12.55 -46.47
N MET A 15 18.78 -12.61 -47.55
CA MET A 15 17.41 -12.13 -47.68
C MET A 15 16.43 -13.01 -46.90
N GLY A 16 15.52 -12.33 -46.19
CA GLY A 16 14.06 -12.55 -46.32
C GLY A 16 13.43 -13.66 -45.53
N MET A 17 12.62 -13.25 -44.58
CA MET A 17 11.18 -13.60 -44.56
C MET A 17 10.51 -12.73 -43.51
N THR A 18 9.68 -11.82 -43.98
CA THR A 18 8.66 -11.10 -43.20
C THR A 18 7.60 -12.08 -42.74
N ALA A 19 7.48 -12.24 -41.44
CA ALA A 19 6.26 -12.77 -40.81
C ALA A 19 5.75 -11.67 -39.88
N CYS A 20 4.54 -11.19 -40.15
CA CYS A 20 3.79 -10.33 -39.25
C CYS A 20 3.47 -11.11 -37.99
N ALA A 21 3.95 -10.65 -36.84
CA ALA A 21 3.46 -11.02 -35.54
C ALA A 21 3.00 -9.74 -34.85
N GLY A 22 1.78 -9.75 -34.30
CA GLY A 22 1.18 -8.66 -33.57
C GLY A 22 1.86 -8.37 -32.23
N PRO A 23 1.50 -7.27 -31.59
CA PRO A 23 2.14 -6.81 -30.37
C PRO A 23 1.55 -7.49 -29.15
N ASP A 24 2.19 -8.56 -28.70
CA ASP A 24 2.01 -9.11 -27.35
C ASP A 24 3.31 -9.80 -26.94
N ALA A 25 4.15 -9.06 -26.24
CA ALA A 25 5.26 -9.65 -25.51
C ALA A 25 5.49 -8.78 -24.26
N PHE A 26 4.93 -9.23 -23.15
CA PHE A 26 5.28 -8.76 -21.83
C PHE A 26 6.76 -8.94 -21.58
N ASN A 27 7.47 -7.84 -21.42
CA ASN A 27 8.87 -7.85 -21.04
C ASN A 27 8.95 -7.65 -19.52
N SER A 28 8.84 -8.74 -18.76
CA SER A 28 9.21 -8.76 -17.34
C SER A 28 10.74 -8.65 -17.26
N SER A 29 11.23 -7.55 -16.71
CA SER A 29 12.64 -7.42 -16.32
C SER A 29 12.93 -8.35 -15.14
N GLN A 30 13.35 -9.56 -15.45
CA GLN A 30 13.94 -10.48 -14.49
C GLN A 30 15.39 -10.06 -14.21
N SER A 31 15.65 -9.63 -12.99
CA SER A 31 16.99 -9.69 -12.40
C SER A 31 17.00 -10.79 -11.33
N GLY A 32 17.42 -11.97 -11.72
CA GLY A 32 17.61 -13.09 -10.80
C GLY A 32 17.79 -14.40 -11.58
N GLN A 33 19.03 -14.85 -11.79
CA GLN A 33 19.31 -16.18 -12.31
C GLN A 33 18.85 -17.23 -11.29
N SER A 34 17.71 -17.87 -11.55
CA SER A 34 17.29 -19.07 -10.84
C SER A 34 18.02 -20.29 -11.42
N ALA A 35 18.59 -21.11 -10.56
CA ALA A 35 18.97 -22.49 -10.89
C ALA A 35 17.68 -23.23 -11.29
N GLY A 36 17.63 -23.80 -12.49
CA GLY A 36 16.43 -24.39 -13.06
C GLY A 36 16.02 -25.69 -12.36
N GLY A 37 15.16 -25.55 -11.35
CA GLY A 37 14.25 -26.59 -10.90
C GLY A 37 12.95 -26.51 -11.71
N GLN A 38 12.30 -27.62 -11.98
CA GLN A 38 10.99 -27.65 -12.65
C GLN A 38 9.94 -27.20 -11.64
N ALA A 39 9.14 -26.18 -11.97
CA ALA A 39 8.07 -25.68 -11.09
C ALA A 39 7.04 -26.78 -10.79
N ASN A 40 6.69 -26.97 -9.53
CA ASN A 40 5.69 -27.92 -9.06
C ASN A 40 4.27 -27.33 -9.17
N ALA A 41 3.63 -27.44 -10.33
CA ALA A 41 2.28 -26.93 -10.54
C ALA A 41 1.19 -27.64 -9.69
N ALA A 42 1.52 -28.71 -8.98
CA ALA A 42 0.62 -29.41 -8.06
C ALA A 42 0.79 -28.94 -6.59
N ALA A 43 1.71 -28.02 -6.34
CA ALA A 43 1.95 -27.51 -4.99
C ALA A 43 0.74 -26.72 -4.47
N THR A 44 0.48 -26.87 -3.18
CA THR A 44 -0.39 -25.97 -2.42
C THR A 44 0.50 -25.15 -1.51
N ILE A 45 0.34 -23.84 -1.49
CA ILE A 45 1.20 -22.93 -0.74
C ILE A 45 0.58 -22.64 0.62
N ASP A 46 1.30 -22.95 1.70
CA ASP A 46 0.88 -22.67 3.06
C ASP A 46 1.33 -21.28 3.51
N ILE A 47 0.38 -20.34 3.69
CA ILE A 47 0.60 -18.91 3.92
C ILE A 47 0.22 -18.54 5.35
N GLY A 48 1.13 -17.96 6.11
CA GLY A 48 0.85 -17.40 7.42
C GLY A 48 0.40 -15.96 7.37
N SER A 49 -0.71 -15.63 8.03
CA SER A 49 -1.23 -14.28 8.15
C SER A 49 -1.78 -13.99 9.55
N LEU A 50 -1.68 -12.72 10.00
CA LEU A 50 -2.32 -12.20 11.20
C LEU A 50 -3.71 -11.61 10.92
N TYR A 51 -4.13 -11.58 9.65
CA TYR A 51 -5.33 -10.89 9.20
C TYR A 51 -6.40 -11.89 8.75
N GLU A 52 -7.16 -12.45 9.68
CA GLU A 52 -8.30 -13.28 9.32
C GLU A 52 -9.46 -12.40 8.81
N PRO A 53 -10.11 -12.75 7.68
CA PRO A 53 -11.35 -12.09 7.26
C PRO A 53 -12.44 -12.19 8.33
N THR A 54 -13.18 -11.11 8.57
CA THR A 54 -14.39 -11.16 9.42
C THR A 54 -15.57 -11.78 8.66
N ASN A 55 -15.61 -11.55 7.36
CA ASN A 55 -16.49 -12.17 6.37
C ASN A 55 -15.79 -12.15 4.99
N LEU A 56 -16.41 -12.73 3.95
CA LEU A 56 -15.82 -12.88 2.62
C LEU A 56 -16.21 -11.74 1.65
N SER A 57 -16.58 -10.57 2.17
CA SER A 57 -17.04 -9.42 1.40
C SER A 57 -16.15 -8.19 1.58
N ASN A 58 -15.88 -7.45 0.51
CA ASN A 58 -15.26 -6.13 0.61
C ASN A 58 -16.28 -4.97 0.62
N SER A 59 -17.53 -5.22 0.29
CA SER A 59 -18.61 -4.24 0.46
C SER A 59 -19.24 -4.29 1.86
N GLY A 60 -18.92 -5.33 2.63
CA GLY A 60 -19.20 -5.43 4.06
C GLY A 60 -17.96 -5.09 4.89
N SER A 61 -17.92 -5.57 6.13
CA SER A 61 -16.81 -5.39 7.06
C SER A 61 -15.78 -6.53 6.99
N GLY A 62 -15.43 -7.02 5.79
CA GLY A 62 -14.48 -8.14 5.61
C GLY A 62 -13.07 -7.83 6.13
N GLY A 63 -12.70 -6.56 6.11
CA GLY A 63 -11.44 -6.07 6.64
C GLY A 63 -10.24 -6.40 5.74
N GLN A 64 -9.05 -6.12 6.27
CA GLN A 64 -7.78 -6.33 5.57
C GLN A 64 -7.58 -7.79 5.14
N GLY A 65 -7.96 -8.76 5.95
CA GLY A 65 -7.82 -10.18 5.63
C GLY A 65 -8.63 -10.63 4.41
N ALA A 66 -9.82 -10.04 4.18
CA ALA A 66 -10.58 -10.29 2.96
C ALA A 66 -9.86 -9.73 1.72
N THR A 67 -9.27 -8.55 1.85
CA THR A 67 -8.45 -7.94 0.78
C THR A 67 -7.22 -8.82 0.49
N GLU A 68 -6.48 -9.23 1.51
CA GLU A 68 -5.27 -10.04 1.39
C GLU A 68 -5.54 -11.37 0.69
N ALA A 69 -6.52 -12.12 1.15
CA ALA A 69 -6.74 -13.48 0.69
C ALA A 69 -7.57 -13.56 -0.61
N LEU A 70 -8.48 -12.60 -0.86
CA LEU A 70 -9.49 -12.77 -1.90
C LEU A 70 -9.32 -11.84 -3.10
N THR A 71 -8.73 -10.62 -2.92
CA THR A 71 -8.53 -9.71 -4.05
C THR A 71 -7.48 -10.26 -5.00
N GLY A 72 -7.85 -10.38 -6.27
CA GLY A 72 -7.00 -10.94 -7.32
C GLY A 72 -6.85 -12.45 -7.30
N ASN A 73 -7.23 -13.09 -6.21
CA ASN A 73 -7.23 -14.55 -6.09
C ASN A 73 -8.60 -15.14 -6.39
N VAL A 74 -9.65 -14.62 -5.78
CA VAL A 74 -11.05 -15.06 -5.98
C VAL A 74 -11.85 -14.02 -6.74
N TYR A 75 -11.69 -12.76 -6.36
CA TYR A 75 -12.40 -11.65 -6.97
C TYR A 75 -11.43 -10.72 -7.69
N GLU A 76 -11.77 -10.40 -8.93
CA GLU A 76 -11.03 -9.42 -9.73
C GLU A 76 -11.75 -8.08 -9.77
N THR A 77 -11.03 -7.07 -10.18
CA THR A 77 -11.42 -5.66 -10.20
C THR A 77 -11.36 -5.11 -11.63
N LEU A 78 -11.93 -3.94 -11.86
CA LEU A 78 -11.87 -3.30 -13.18
C LEU A 78 -10.45 -2.96 -13.60
N PHE A 79 -9.65 -2.46 -12.66
CA PHE A 79 -8.24 -2.19 -12.81
C PHE A 79 -7.46 -2.95 -11.74
N ARG A 80 -6.22 -3.26 -11.99
CA ARG A 80 -5.34 -3.95 -11.05
C ARG A 80 -4.24 -3.00 -10.55
N LEU A 81 -4.03 -2.98 -9.24
CA LEU A 81 -2.83 -2.39 -8.68
C LEU A 81 -1.70 -3.43 -8.74
N THR A 82 -0.59 -3.07 -9.39
CA THR A 82 0.59 -3.92 -9.48
C THR A 82 1.41 -3.90 -8.19
N ASP A 83 2.37 -4.81 -8.06
CA ASP A 83 3.30 -4.82 -6.93
C ASP A 83 4.20 -3.55 -6.89
N SER A 84 4.39 -2.86 -8.02
CA SER A 84 5.09 -1.57 -8.10
C SER A 84 4.23 -0.35 -7.77
N GLY A 85 2.92 -0.50 -7.63
CA GLY A 85 1.97 0.60 -7.37
C GLY A 85 1.33 1.21 -8.62
N ASP A 86 1.64 0.66 -9.81
CA ASP A 86 1.02 1.10 -11.05
C ASP A 86 -0.39 0.54 -11.18
N VAL A 87 -1.28 1.31 -11.82
CA VAL A 87 -2.64 0.87 -12.13
C VAL A 87 -2.71 0.37 -13.56
N GLU A 88 -3.14 -0.88 -13.75
CA GLU A 88 -3.25 -1.51 -15.05
C GLU A 88 -4.69 -1.94 -15.35
N PRO A 89 -5.12 -1.91 -16.64
CA PRO A 89 -6.39 -2.49 -17.08
C PRO A 89 -6.49 -3.98 -16.71
N TRP A 90 -7.67 -4.40 -16.20
CA TRP A 90 -7.91 -5.81 -15.88
C TRP A 90 -9.24 -6.31 -16.47
N LEU A 91 -10.37 -6.26 -15.69
CA LEU A 91 -11.70 -6.56 -16.24
C LEU A 91 -12.22 -5.44 -17.14
N ALA A 92 -11.82 -4.19 -16.92
CA ALA A 92 -11.85 -3.14 -17.93
C ALA A 92 -10.55 -3.20 -18.75
N THR A 93 -10.67 -3.13 -20.08
CA THR A 93 -9.52 -3.15 -21.00
C THR A 93 -9.08 -1.76 -21.43
N GLU A 94 -9.95 -0.78 -21.26
CA GLU A 94 -9.71 0.61 -21.63
C GLU A 94 -10.64 1.52 -20.83
N ASP A 95 -10.17 2.72 -20.47
CA ASP A 95 -10.97 3.84 -20.01
C ASP A 95 -10.75 5.04 -20.92
N VAL A 96 -11.81 5.60 -21.48
CA VAL A 96 -11.79 6.82 -22.29
C VAL A 96 -12.48 7.92 -21.49
N VAL A 97 -11.70 8.91 -21.06
CA VAL A 97 -12.18 10.04 -20.29
C VAL A 97 -12.57 11.20 -21.21
N SER A 98 -13.75 11.81 -20.96
CA SER A 98 -14.19 13.00 -21.69
C SER A 98 -13.29 14.21 -21.41
N GLU A 99 -13.30 15.20 -22.31
CA GLU A 99 -12.45 16.40 -22.19
C GLU A 99 -12.70 17.21 -20.89
N ASP A 100 -13.91 17.16 -20.35
CA ASP A 100 -14.28 17.81 -19.09
C ASP A 100 -14.01 16.93 -17.84
N GLY A 101 -13.51 15.70 -18.05
CA GLY A 101 -13.22 14.76 -16.95
C GLY A 101 -14.44 14.18 -16.23
N LEU A 102 -15.66 14.46 -16.74
CA LEU A 102 -16.91 14.08 -16.06
C LEU A 102 -17.51 12.77 -16.55
N THR A 103 -17.00 12.20 -17.62
CA THR A 103 -17.50 10.94 -18.17
C THR A 103 -16.34 9.99 -18.44
N HIS A 104 -16.39 8.82 -17.82
CA HIS A 104 -15.48 7.71 -18.07
C HIS A 104 -16.21 6.63 -18.85
N THR A 105 -15.64 6.19 -19.96
CA THR A 105 -16.21 5.15 -20.83
C THR A 105 -15.32 3.92 -20.79
N LEU A 106 -15.73 2.93 -20.01
CA LEU A 106 -14.99 1.70 -19.79
C LEU A 106 -15.37 0.65 -20.83
N THR A 107 -14.38 0.03 -21.46
CA THR A 107 -14.56 -1.16 -22.30
C THR A 107 -14.36 -2.42 -21.45
N ILE A 108 -15.38 -3.24 -21.28
CA ILE A 108 -15.36 -4.45 -20.44
C ILE A 108 -14.85 -5.64 -21.24
N ARG A 109 -14.00 -6.46 -20.60
CA ARG A 109 -13.39 -7.67 -21.16
C ARG A 109 -14.44 -8.72 -21.45
N GLU A 110 -14.36 -9.35 -22.64
CA GLU A 110 -15.21 -10.45 -23.05
C GLU A 110 -14.59 -11.81 -22.65
N GLY A 111 -15.43 -12.84 -22.55
CA GLY A 111 -15.01 -14.22 -22.27
C GLY A 111 -14.63 -14.49 -20.83
N VAL A 112 -14.89 -13.55 -19.93
CA VAL A 112 -14.68 -13.72 -18.48
C VAL A 112 -15.85 -14.51 -17.89
N THR A 113 -15.55 -15.52 -17.07
CA THR A 113 -16.55 -16.32 -16.37
C THR A 113 -16.35 -16.26 -14.87
N PHE A 114 -17.44 -16.22 -14.12
CA PHE A 114 -17.44 -16.48 -12.67
C PHE A 114 -17.16 -17.95 -12.38
N SER A 115 -16.81 -18.27 -11.13
CA SER A 115 -16.54 -19.66 -10.71
C SER A 115 -17.76 -20.59 -10.82
N SER A 116 -18.96 -20.04 -10.84
CA SER A 116 -20.21 -20.75 -11.14
C SER A 116 -20.34 -21.17 -12.61
N GLY A 117 -19.47 -20.69 -13.50
CA GLY A 117 -19.56 -20.86 -14.95
C GLY A 117 -20.50 -19.86 -15.66
N LYS A 118 -21.10 -18.90 -14.91
CA LYS A 118 -21.88 -17.80 -15.49
C LYS A 118 -20.90 -16.82 -16.16
N GLU A 119 -21.24 -16.38 -17.39
CA GLU A 119 -20.49 -15.32 -18.08
C GLU A 119 -20.67 -13.96 -17.33
N MET A 120 -19.56 -13.25 -17.11
CA MET A 120 -19.60 -11.89 -16.59
C MET A 120 -20.10 -10.93 -17.68
N THR A 121 -21.01 -10.04 -17.30
CA THR A 121 -21.60 -9.04 -18.18
C THR A 121 -21.42 -7.63 -17.63
N VAL A 122 -21.65 -6.62 -18.48
CA VAL A 122 -21.69 -5.21 -18.06
C VAL A 122 -22.73 -4.97 -16.94
N ASN A 123 -23.79 -5.76 -16.86
CA ASN A 123 -24.78 -5.63 -15.79
C ASN A 123 -24.22 -6.03 -14.44
N ASP A 124 -23.34 -7.03 -14.37
CA ASP A 124 -22.65 -7.42 -13.14
C ASP A 124 -21.72 -6.30 -12.66
N VAL A 125 -21.03 -5.62 -13.59
CA VAL A 125 -20.20 -4.44 -13.29
C VAL A 125 -21.05 -3.28 -12.76
N VAL A 126 -22.14 -2.93 -13.45
CA VAL A 126 -23.08 -1.88 -13.03
C VAL A 126 -23.67 -2.18 -11.66
N ALA A 127 -24.08 -3.43 -11.42
CA ALA A 127 -24.64 -3.85 -10.14
C ALA A 127 -23.60 -3.75 -9.01
N SER A 128 -22.36 -4.15 -9.25
CA SER A 128 -21.27 -4.08 -8.28
C SER A 128 -20.99 -2.63 -7.87
N ILE A 129 -20.88 -1.69 -8.82
CA ILE A 129 -20.67 -0.26 -8.55
C ILE A 129 -21.86 0.32 -7.76
N LYS A 130 -23.09 0.06 -8.22
CA LYS A 130 -24.32 0.56 -7.55
C LYS A 130 -24.46 0.02 -6.13
N HIS A 131 -24.09 -1.25 -5.90
CA HIS A 131 -24.09 -1.83 -4.56
C HIS A 131 -23.05 -1.15 -3.67
N LEU A 132 -21.85 -0.92 -4.16
CA LEU A 132 -20.81 -0.21 -3.41
C LEU A 132 -21.26 1.21 -3.01
N LEU A 133 -21.93 1.92 -3.90
CA LEU A 133 -22.46 3.28 -3.65
C LEU A 133 -23.74 3.32 -2.80
N SER A 134 -24.42 2.18 -2.63
CA SER A 134 -25.70 2.12 -1.91
C SER A 134 -25.56 2.42 -0.42
N ASP A 135 -26.67 2.77 0.23
CA ASP A 135 -26.72 3.02 1.69
C ASP A 135 -26.50 1.73 2.51
N GLU A 136 -26.64 0.57 1.90
CA GLU A 136 -26.40 -0.74 2.51
C GLU A 136 -24.92 -1.09 2.59
N SER A 137 -24.08 -0.49 1.74
CA SER A 137 -22.64 -0.71 1.72
C SER A 137 -21.96 -0.12 2.96
N GLN A 138 -21.20 -0.96 3.65
CA GLN A 138 -20.34 -0.58 4.78
C GLN A 138 -18.86 -0.50 4.38
N SER A 139 -18.56 -0.56 3.09
CA SER A 139 -17.19 -0.48 2.60
C SER A 139 -16.59 0.90 2.87
N ALA A 140 -15.38 0.92 3.42
CA ALA A 140 -14.59 2.14 3.56
C ALA A 140 -14.31 2.79 2.19
N ARG A 141 -14.26 1.99 1.12
CA ARG A 141 -14.01 2.45 -0.26
C ARG A 141 -15.18 3.21 -0.89
N LYS A 142 -16.39 3.13 -0.31
CA LYS A 142 -17.55 3.89 -0.79
C LYS A 142 -17.24 5.38 -0.95
N LYS A 143 -16.46 5.96 -0.02
CA LYS A 143 -16.09 7.37 -0.06
C LYS A 143 -15.18 7.69 -1.25
N GLU A 144 -14.26 6.79 -1.59
CA GLU A 144 -13.28 6.97 -2.68
C GLU A 144 -13.98 7.09 -4.03
N VAL A 145 -15.03 6.29 -4.26
CA VAL A 145 -15.81 6.29 -5.51
C VAL A 145 -17.08 7.12 -5.46
N SER A 146 -17.30 7.90 -4.41
CA SER A 146 -18.53 8.69 -4.22
C SER A 146 -18.74 9.81 -5.22
N VAL A 147 -17.71 10.15 -5.99
CA VAL A 147 -17.79 11.08 -7.14
C VAL A 147 -18.63 10.51 -8.29
N ILE A 148 -18.85 9.18 -8.35
CA ILE A 148 -19.70 8.56 -9.38
C ILE A 148 -21.16 8.87 -9.06
N SER A 149 -21.80 9.69 -9.90
CA SER A 149 -23.20 10.10 -9.78
C SER A 149 -24.17 9.21 -10.55
N ASP A 150 -23.72 8.58 -11.65
CA ASP A 150 -24.52 7.64 -12.45
C ASP A 150 -23.64 6.57 -13.10
N VAL A 151 -24.26 5.37 -13.30
CA VAL A 151 -23.63 4.22 -13.94
C VAL A 151 -24.59 3.59 -14.92
N GLN A 152 -24.20 3.52 -16.20
CA GLN A 152 -25.02 2.98 -17.28
C GLN A 152 -24.24 1.95 -18.11
N ALA A 153 -24.95 1.00 -18.71
CA ALA A 153 -24.43 0.09 -19.72
C ALA A 153 -25.20 0.30 -21.03
N PRO A 154 -24.71 1.15 -21.96
CA PRO A 154 -25.41 1.44 -23.21
C PRO A 154 -25.41 0.26 -24.20
N ASP A 155 -24.46 -0.65 -24.07
CA ASP A 155 -24.36 -1.88 -24.88
C ASP A 155 -23.74 -3.02 -24.07
N SER A 156 -23.42 -4.15 -24.72
CA SER A 156 -22.95 -5.37 -24.05
C SER A 156 -21.46 -5.32 -23.60
N ARG A 157 -20.71 -4.27 -23.94
CA ARG A 157 -19.28 -4.15 -23.65
C ARG A 157 -18.89 -2.84 -22.98
N THR A 158 -19.80 -1.87 -22.93
CA THR A 158 -19.50 -0.54 -22.49
C THR A 158 -20.19 -0.24 -21.16
N VAL A 159 -19.44 0.27 -20.20
CA VAL A 159 -19.97 0.88 -18.98
C VAL A 159 -19.57 2.34 -18.97
N VAL A 160 -20.56 3.23 -18.81
CA VAL A 160 -20.36 4.66 -18.74
C VAL A 160 -20.58 5.12 -17.30
N LEU A 161 -19.56 5.77 -16.73
CA LEU A 161 -19.62 6.41 -15.43
C LEU A 161 -19.75 7.91 -15.63
N THR A 162 -20.75 8.52 -14.99
CA THR A 162 -20.86 9.96 -14.91
C THR A 162 -20.44 10.43 -13.54
N LEU A 163 -19.55 11.41 -13.46
CA LEU A 163 -19.02 11.93 -12.22
C LEU A 163 -19.68 13.25 -11.85
N SER A 164 -19.76 13.56 -10.56
CA SER A 164 -20.19 14.87 -10.02
C SER A 164 -19.08 15.92 -10.14
N GLU A 165 -17.83 15.49 -10.18
CA GLU A 165 -16.61 16.28 -10.36
C GLU A 165 -15.53 15.41 -11.01
N PRO A 166 -14.54 15.99 -11.71
CA PRO A 166 -13.47 15.21 -12.33
C PRO A 166 -12.66 14.41 -11.29
N SER A 167 -12.25 13.19 -11.64
CA SER A 167 -11.37 12.38 -10.80
C SER A 167 -10.35 11.63 -11.65
N VAL A 168 -9.12 12.11 -11.67
CA VAL A 168 -7.98 11.42 -12.32
C VAL A 168 -7.48 10.21 -11.53
N SER A 169 -8.04 9.98 -10.35
CA SER A 169 -7.72 8.83 -9.48
C SER A 169 -8.72 7.69 -9.61
N LEU A 170 -9.74 7.83 -10.44
CA LEU A 170 -10.87 6.89 -10.47
C LEU A 170 -10.42 5.44 -10.75
N ASP A 171 -9.48 5.22 -11.68
CA ASP A 171 -8.98 3.89 -12.01
C ASP A 171 -8.28 3.24 -10.81
N TYR A 172 -7.51 4.03 -10.05
CA TYR A 172 -6.91 3.59 -8.79
C TYR A 172 -7.99 3.21 -7.77
N ASP A 173 -9.00 4.04 -7.60
CA ASP A 173 -10.08 3.80 -6.63
C ASP A 173 -10.89 2.54 -7.01
N LEU A 174 -11.11 2.34 -8.31
CA LEU A 174 -11.77 1.14 -8.86
C LEU A 174 -10.90 -0.13 -8.79
N SER A 175 -9.58 -0.01 -8.60
CA SER A 175 -8.69 -1.18 -8.42
C SER A 175 -8.93 -1.94 -7.12
N GLY A 176 -9.69 -1.36 -6.19
CA GLY A 176 -10.10 -2.02 -4.95
C GLY A 176 -11.53 -2.55 -4.96
N MET A 177 -12.30 -2.35 -6.04
CA MET A 177 -13.70 -2.74 -6.12
C MET A 177 -13.86 -4.09 -6.85
N TRP A 178 -14.36 -5.10 -6.15
CA TRP A 178 -14.64 -6.40 -6.74
C TRP A 178 -15.84 -6.36 -7.69
N VAL A 179 -15.72 -7.05 -8.83
CA VAL A 179 -16.85 -7.34 -9.70
C VAL A 179 -17.41 -8.71 -9.30
N VAL A 180 -18.70 -8.73 -8.97
CA VAL A 180 -19.42 -9.92 -8.50
C VAL A 180 -20.71 -10.12 -9.29
N PRO A 181 -21.27 -11.34 -9.35
CA PRO A 181 -22.57 -11.54 -9.97
C PRO A 181 -23.65 -10.65 -9.36
N GLU A 182 -24.51 -10.08 -10.21
CA GLU A 182 -25.65 -9.30 -9.75
C GLU A 182 -26.50 -10.10 -8.75
N GLY A 183 -26.72 -9.49 -7.56
CA GLY A 183 -27.51 -10.07 -6.47
C GLY A 183 -26.79 -11.08 -5.60
N LEU A 184 -25.47 -11.29 -5.77
CA LEU A 184 -24.68 -12.17 -4.90
C LEU A 184 -24.51 -11.54 -3.51
N ASP A 185 -24.84 -12.29 -2.46
CA ASP A 185 -24.48 -11.96 -1.09
C ASP A 185 -23.07 -12.48 -0.77
N THR A 186 -22.07 -11.64 -0.95
CA THR A 186 -20.65 -11.98 -0.72
C THR A 186 -20.31 -12.22 0.75
N THR A 187 -21.20 -11.92 1.70
CA THR A 187 -20.98 -12.23 3.12
C THR A 187 -21.09 -13.72 3.41
N THR A 188 -21.84 -14.44 2.59
CA THR A 188 -22.20 -15.86 2.79
C THR A 188 -21.79 -16.77 1.62
N GLN A 189 -21.55 -16.21 0.44
CA GLN A 189 -21.23 -16.95 -0.78
C GLN A 189 -20.04 -16.32 -1.50
N THR A 190 -19.29 -17.16 -2.20
CA THR A 190 -18.19 -16.73 -3.06
C THR A 190 -18.45 -17.16 -4.51
N ASP A 191 -18.46 -16.22 -5.43
CA ASP A 191 -18.52 -16.47 -6.88
C ASP A 191 -17.77 -15.32 -7.57
N GLY A 192 -16.50 -15.49 -7.80
CA GLY A 192 -15.61 -14.51 -8.38
C GLY A 192 -15.09 -14.90 -9.74
N THR A 193 -14.46 -13.98 -10.44
CA THR A 193 -13.86 -14.20 -11.76
C THR A 193 -12.40 -14.68 -11.68
N GLY A 194 -11.79 -14.65 -10.48
CA GLY A 194 -10.38 -14.93 -10.27
C GLY A 194 -9.95 -16.37 -10.48
N PRO A 195 -8.62 -16.63 -10.43
CA PRO A 195 -8.02 -17.94 -10.71
C PRO A 195 -8.29 -19.01 -9.66
N TYR A 196 -8.84 -18.65 -8.49
CA TYR A 196 -9.15 -19.60 -7.42
C TYR A 196 -10.59 -19.48 -6.96
N THR A 197 -11.06 -20.58 -6.33
CA THR A 197 -12.31 -20.63 -5.56
C THR A 197 -11.98 -20.83 -4.09
N VAL A 198 -12.86 -20.39 -3.20
CA VAL A 198 -12.81 -20.75 -1.78
C VAL A 198 -13.34 -22.18 -1.62
N GLU A 199 -12.46 -23.13 -1.29
CA GLU A 199 -12.84 -24.52 -1.02
C GLU A 199 -13.38 -24.69 0.40
N GLY A 200 -12.86 -23.88 1.37
CA GLY A 200 -13.32 -23.92 2.75
C GLY A 200 -12.74 -22.80 3.60
N TRP A 201 -13.46 -22.45 4.64
CA TRP A 201 -13.00 -21.49 5.67
C TRP A 201 -13.36 -21.99 7.05
N THR A 202 -12.33 -22.29 7.86
CA THR A 202 -12.46 -22.64 9.26
C THR A 202 -12.04 -21.44 10.10
N LYS A 203 -13.02 -20.71 10.63
CA LYS A 203 -12.79 -19.47 11.42
C LYS A 203 -11.83 -19.74 12.57
N GLY A 204 -10.89 -18.80 12.76
CA GLY A 204 -9.81 -18.89 13.74
C GLY A 204 -8.69 -19.85 13.35
N SER A 205 -8.69 -20.37 12.10
CA SER A 205 -7.71 -21.36 11.68
C SER A 205 -7.25 -21.16 10.24
N THR A 206 -8.08 -21.51 9.23
CA THR A 206 -7.63 -21.55 7.82
C THR A 206 -8.69 -21.10 6.82
N LEU A 207 -8.22 -20.49 5.73
CA LEU A 207 -8.97 -20.30 4.50
C LEU A 207 -8.25 -21.02 3.36
N THR A 208 -8.94 -21.93 2.67
CA THR A 208 -8.37 -22.75 1.60
C THR A 208 -8.85 -22.26 0.24
N LEU A 209 -7.91 -21.96 -0.64
CA LEU A 209 -8.12 -21.60 -2.03
C LEU A 209 -7.71 -22.76 -2.94
N LYS A 210 -8.53 -23.04 -3.96
CA LYS A 210 -8.28 -24.07 -4.95
C LYS A 210 -8.29 -23.48 -6.35
N VAL A 211 -7.31 -23.87 -7.18
CA VAL A 211 -7.18 -23.41 -8.56
C VAL A 211 -8.41 -23.79 -9.39
N ARG A 212 -8.84 -22.87 -10.26
CA ARG A 212 -9.86 -23.11 -11.28
C ARG A 212 -9.20 -23.63 -12.57
N GLU A 213 -9.77 -24.71 -13.13
CA GLU A 213 -9.32 -25.24 -14.42
C GLU A 213 -9.82 -24.40 -15.61
N ASP A 214 -10.96 -23.72 -15.42
CA ASP A 214 -11.68 -22.92 -16.42
C ASP A 214 -11.43 -21.40 -16.28
N TYR A 215 -10.34 -21.01 -15.59
CA TYR A 215 -9.98 -19.61 -15.45
C TYR A 215 -9.72 -18.97 -16.83
N TRP A 216 -10.26 -17.78 -17.05
CA TRP A 216 -10.18 -17.06 -18.31
C TRP A 216 -8.81 -16.47 -18.63
N GLY A 217 -7.98 -16.21 -17.61
CA GLY A 217 -6.64 -15.64 -17.73
C GLY A 217 -5.53 -16.69 -17.73
N ASP A 218 -4.31 -16.26 -17.39
CA ASP A 218 -3.15 -17.13 -17.34
C ASP A 218 -3.28 -18.19 -16.24
N LYS A 219 -2.85 -19.41 -16.55
CA LYS A 219 -2.90 -20.51 -15.58
C LYS A 219 -2.00 -20.25 -14.39
N PRO A 220 -2.51 -20.35 -13.13
CA PRO A 220 -1.69 -20.28 -11.94
C PRO A 220 -0.49 -21.25 -11.91
N ALA A 221 0.60 -20.85 -11.27
CA ALA A 221 1.80 -21.65 -11.14
C ALA A 221 1.68 -22.77 -10.09
N ASN A 222 0.59 -22.80 -9.31
CA ASN A 222 0.33 -23.74 -8.21
C ASN A 222 -1.12 -24.27 -8.25
N ALA A 223 -1.44 -25.26 -7.40
CA ALA A 223 -2.76 -25.87 -7.32
C ALA A 223 -3.71 -25.14 -6.35
N GLY A 224 -3.18 -24.27 -5.48
CA GLY A 224 -3.96 -23.55 -4.49
C GLY A 224 -3.11 -22.99 -3.38
N ALA A 225 -3.79 -22.42 -2.38
CA ALA A 225 -3.16 -21.91 -1.17
C ALA A 225 -4.01 -22.15 0.06
N ILE A 226 -3.37 -22.25 1.20
CA ILE A 226 -4.01 -22.29 2.50
C ILE A 226 -3.49 -21.12 3.32
N PHE A 227 -4.36 -20.16 3.65
CA PHE A 227 -4.04 -19.10 4.59
C PHE A 227 -4.26 -19.66 6.01
N HIS A 228 -3.20 -19.70 6.80
CA HIS A 228 -3.21 -20.07 8.22
C HIS A 228 -3.23 -18.80 9.05
N TYR A 229 -4.24 -18.65 9.89
CA TYR A 229 -4.44 -17.46 10.70
C TYR A 229 -3.85 -17.63 12.11
N PHE A 230 -3.04 -16.67 12.51
CA PHE A 230 -2.39 -16.61 13.80
C PHE A 230 -2.89 -15.41 14.60
N THR A 231 -2.88 -15.53 15.93
CA THR A 231 -3.26 -14.43 16.82
C THR A 231 -2.08 -13.58 17.27
N ASP A 232 -0.85 -14.05 17.00
CA ASP A 232 0.37 -13.32 17.32
C ASP A 232 1.51 -13.67 16.34
N ALA A 233 2.41 -12.71 16.15
CA ALA A 233 3.53 -12.82 15.21
C ALA A 233 4.56 -13.89 15.61
N THR A 234 4.73 -14.15 16.90
CA THR A 234 5.69 -15.16 17.40
C THR A 234 5.24 -16.57 17.03
N SER A 235 3.96 -16.89 17.23
CA SER A 235 3.39 -18.18 16.83
C SER A 235 3.50 -18.40 15.32
N MET A 236 3.25 -17.36 14.52
CA MET A 236 3.35 -17.40 13.07
C MET A 236 4.80 -17.66 12.60
N THR A 237 5.78 -16.95 13.15
CA THR A 237 7.19 -17.14 12.78
C THR A 237 7.72 -18.50 13.27
N ASN A 238 7.25 -19.01 14.39
CA ASN A 238 7.57 -20.37 14.86
C ASN A 238 7.01 -21.43 13.90
N ALA A 239 5.79 -21.28 13.39
CA ALA A 239 5.20 -22.18 12.40
C ALA A 239 6.00 -22.20 11.10
N LEU A 240 6.47 -21.03 10.61
CA LEU A 240 7.36 -20.94 9.46
C LEU A 240 8.69 -21.68 9.71
N GLN A 241 9.27 -21.52 10.88
CA GLN A 241 10.51 -22.21 11.27
C GLN A 241 10.33 -23.73 11.36
N ALA A 242 9.19 -24.19 11.89
CA ALA A 242 8.85 -25.61 12.01
C ALA A 242 8.54 -26.26 10.65
N GLY A 243 8.09 -25.49 9.66
CA GLY A 243 7.67 -25.98 8.36
C GLY A 243 6.18 -26.29 8.25
N ASP A 244 5.40 -25.71 9.14
CA ASP A 244 3.96 -25.81 9.10
C ASP A 244 3.33 -24.80 8.11
N ILE A 245 4.09 -23.76 7.73
CA ILE A 245 3.79 -22.80 6.67
C ILE A 245 5.04 -22.52 5.83
N ASP A 246 4.85 -22.02 4.61
CA ASP A 246 5.90 -21.78 3.62
C ASP A 246 6.32 -20.33 3.51
N ILE A 247 5.40 -19.40 3.78
CA ILE A 247 5.60 -17.97 3.64
C ILE A 247 4.79 -17.20 4.69
N VAL A 248 5.37 -16.12 5.19
CA VAL A 248 4.72 -15.08 5.99
C VAL A 248 4.63 -13.82 5.17
N THR A 249 3.43 -13.32 4.95
CA THR A 249 3.14 -12.18 4.05
C THR A 249 3.60 -10.84 4.62
N ASN A 250 3.63 -10.70 5.95
CA ASN A 250 4.10 -9.51 6.63
C ASN A 250 4.58 -9.86 8.06
N VAL A 251 5.86 -9.66 8.31
CA VAL A 251 6.49 -9.90 9.62
C VAL A 251 6.29 -8.68 10.50
N GLN A 252 5.51 -8.82 11.56
CA GLN A 252 5.26 -7.75 12.55
C GLN A 252 6.12 -7.87 13.82
N SER A 253 6.98 -8.88 13.90
CA SER A 253 7.92 -9.07 15.03
C SER A 253 9.35 -8.83 14.53
N PRO A 254 9.93 -7.64 14.72
CA PRO A 254 11.28 -7.33 14.27
C PRO A 254 12.35 -8.28 14.79
N ASP A 255 12.19 -8.74 16.04
CA ASP A 255 13.14 -9.65 16.72
C ASP A 255 13.33 -10.99 16.01
N ALA A 256 12.34 -11.40 15.20
CA ALA A 256 12.41 -12.65 14.44
C ALA A 256 13.31 -12.56 13.20
N ILE A 257 13.41 -11.37 12.58
CA ILE A 257 14.07 -11.16 11.29
C ILE A 257 15.51 -11.68 11.25
N PRO A 258 16.41 -11.36 12.22
CA PRO A 258 17.80 -11.83 12.18
C PRO A 258 17.96 -13.34 12.18
N THR A 259 17.00 -14.08 12.77
CA THR A 259 17.02 -15.55 12.80
C THR A 259 16.82 -16.15 11.41
N PHE A 260 15.96 -15.55 10.59
CA PHE A 260 15.66 -15.99 9.25
C PHE A 260 16.70 -15.47 8.25
N ASP A 261 17.12 -14.21 8.39
CA ASP A 261 18.09 -13.57 7.48
C ASP A 261 19.45 -14.30 7.46
N SER A 262 19.85 -14.90 8.56
CA SER A 262 21.06 -15.72 8.68
C SER A 262 20.92 -17.16 8.19
N ASN A 263 19.72 -17.61 7.80
CA ASN A 263 19.40 -19.00 7.49
C ASN A 263 19.10 -19.19 5.98
N ALA A 264 19.99 -19.86 5.25
CA ALA A 264 19.88 -20.09 3.81
C ALA A 264 18.61 -20.88 3.35
N ASN A 265 17.85 -21.46 4.28
CA ASN A 265 16.58 -22.12 3.96
C ASN A 265 15.43 -21.12 3.78
N PHE A 266 15.67 -19.85 4.04
CA PHE A 266 14.67 -18.79 3.93
C PHE A 266 15.19 -17.62 3.09
N THR A 267 14.27 -16.89 2.48
CA THR A 267 14.52 -15.61 1.83
C THR A 267 13.77 -14.56 2.62
N VAL A 268 14.50 -13.56 3.11
CA VAL A 268 13.91 -12.37 3.76
C VAL A 268 13.90 -11.25 2.74
N SER A 269 12.72 -10.80 2.38
CA SER A 269 12.53 -9.71 1.42
C SER A 269 11.97 -8.49 2.14
N ASP A 270 12.53 -7.31 1.86
CA ASP A 270 12.06 -6.02 2.36
C ASP A 270 11.42 -5.27 1.18
N GLY A 271 10.11 -5.19 1.20
CA GLY A 271 9.32 -4.54 0.16
C GLY A 271 8.87 -3.14 0.56
N MET A 272 8.24 -2.45 -0.37
CA MET A 272 7.63 -1.15 -0.12
C MET A 272 6.34 -1.30 0.69
N SER A 273 6.15 -0.41 1.66
CA SER A 273 4.92 -0.23 2.42
C SER A 273 4.36 1.16 2.18
N THR A 274 3.08 1.32 2.44
CA THR A 274 2.42 2.64 2.49
C THR A 274 2.22 3.12 3.92
N THR A 275 2.53 2.28 4.91
CA THR A 275 2.37 2.61 6.34
C THR A 275 3.51 3.50 6.82
N LYS A 276 3.17 4.69 7.29
CA LYS A 276 4.09 5.69 7.82
C LYS A 276 4.01 5.73 9.34
N GLU A 277 5.14 5.70 10.02
CA GLU A 277 5.25 6.07 11.43
C GLU A 277 5.55 7.55 11.54
N LEU A 278 4.77 8.26 12.33
CA LEU A 278 4.99 9.67 12.55
C LEU A 278 4.83 10.09 14.01
N LEU A 279 5.61 11.09 14.39
CA LEU A 279 5.39 11.91 15.56
C LEU A 279 4.54 13.10 15.13
N ALA A 280 3.23 13.03 15.38
CA ALA A 280 2.31 14.10 15.07
C ALA A 280 2.27 15.11 16.20
N PHE A 281 2.38 16.37 15.84
CA PHE A 281 2.23 17.51 16.76
C PHE A 281 0.76 17.97 16.76
N ASN A 282 0.32 18.56 17.86
CA ASN A 282 -0.89 19.35 17.86
C ASN A 282 -0.51 20.81 17.56
N ASP A 283 -0.61 21.19 16.29
CA ASP A 283 -0.16 22.51 15.81
C ASP A 283 -0.99 23.68 16.37
N ARG A 284 -2.06 23.40 17.13
CA ARG A 284 -2.89 24.39 17.81
C ARG A 284 -2.34 24.78 19.17
N VAL A 285 -1.46 23.99 19.78
CA VAL A 285 -1.04 24.17 21.16
C VAL A 285 0.44 24.51 21.27
N LYS A 286 0.81 25.34 22.26
CA LYS A 286 2.21 25.64 22.54
C LYS A 286 2.93 24.43 23.13
N PRO A 287 4.21 24.26 22.75
CA PRO A 287 4.98 25.15 21.86
C PRO A 287 4.94 24.74 20.38
N PHE A 288 4.10 23.74 20.00
CA PHE A 288 4.05 23.19 18.64
C PHE A 288 3.30 24.06 17.63
N ASP A 289 2.68 25.17 18.07
CA ASP A 289 2.17 26.23 17.20
C ASP A 289 3.28 27.00 16.45
N ASP A 290 4.55 26.83 16.86
CA ASP A 290 5.72 27.41 16.21
C ASP A 290 6.47 26.36 15.36
N ALA A 291 6.49 26.55 14.03
CA ALA A 291 7.17 25.66 13.09
C ALA A 291 8.67 25.46 13.40
N ARG A 292 9.34 26.45 14.03
CA ARG A 292 10.75 26.32 14.45
C ARG A 292 10.91 25.27 15.53
N VAL A 293 9.94 25.15 16.45
CA VAL A 293 9.95 24.14 17.51
C VAL A 293 9.70 22.76 16.90
N ARG A 294 8.73 22.62 16.00
CA ARG A 294 8.47 21.34 15.29
C ARG A 294 9.70 20.89 14.51
N LYS A 295 10.33 21.80 13.76
CA LYS A 295 11.60 21.53 13.06
C LYS A 295 12.73 21.12 14.01
N ALA A 296 12.85 21.79 15.15
CA ALA A 296 13.87 21.45 16.13
C ALA A 296 13.67 20.04 16.70
N VAL A 297 12.44 19.67 17.01
CA VAL A 297 12.10 18.31 17.47
C VAL A 297 12.38 17.28 16.36
N TYR A 298 11.97 17.55 15.14
CA TYR A 298 12.17 16.64 14.01
C TYR A 298 13.67 16.42 13.72
N SER A 299 14.46 17.49 13.62
CA SER A 299 15.91 17.42 13.33
C SER A 299 16.74 16.86 14.49
N ALA A 300 16.16 16.69 15.66
CA ALA A 300 16.84 16.05 16.79
C ALA A 300 16.78 14.53 16.78
N ILE A 301 15.92 13.92 15.92
CA ILE A 301 15.69 12.48 15.89
C ILE A 301 16.56 11.84 14.81
N ASP A 302 17.47 10.95 15.19
CA ASP A 302 18.30 10.13 14.29
C ASP A 302 17.46 8.97 13.74
N ARG A 303 16.82 9.21 12.60
CA ARG A 303 15.87 8.27 12.00
C ARG A 303 16.53 6.99 11.46
N ASP A 304 17.80 7.10 11.00
CA ASP A 304 18.54 5.92 10.56
C ASP A 304 18.80 4.98 11.74
N LYS A 305 19.26 5.54 12.88
CA LYS A 305 19.41 4.73 14.10
C LYS A 305 18.10 4.24 14.68
N LEU A 306 17.01 4.97 14.47
CA LEU A 306 15.68 4.50 14.87
C LEU A 306 15.32 3.23 14.11
N LEU A 307 15.46 3.21 12.77
CA LEU A 307 15.25 2.01 11.95
C LEU A 307 16.16 0.86 12.35
N GLU A 308 17.47 1.13 12.53
CA GLU A 308 18.43 0.12 13.00
C GLU A 308 17.97 -0.53 14.31
N SER A 309 17.53 0.30 15.29
CA SER A 309 17.18 -0.19 16.62
C SER A 309 15.82 -0.87 16.72
N VAL A 310 14.85 -0.49 15.87
CA VAL A 310 13.48 -1.03 15.92
C VAL A 310 13.27 -2.12 14.88
N TRP A 311 13.83 -1.97 13.68
CA TRP A 311 13.53 -2.81 12.51
C TRP A 311 14.75 -3.50 11.90
N ALA A 312 15.92 -3.50 12.58
CA ALA A 312 17.16 -4.11 12.06
C ALA A 312 17.51 -3.63 10.64
N ASP A 313 17.45 -2.33 10.43
CA ASP A 313 17.66 -1.62 9.14
C ASP A 313 16.65 -1.94 8.03
N LYS A 314 15.53 -2.59 8.34
CA LYS A 314 14.43 -2.78 7.39
C LYS A 314 13.51 -1.56 7.37
N GLY A 315 12.84 -1.33 6.23
CA GLY A 315 12.00 -0.15 6.01
C GLY A 315 12.77 1.02 5.42
N GLN A 316 12.16 2.19 5.38
CA GLN A 316 12.73 3.36 4.71
C GLN A 316 12.50 4.64 5.51
N VAL A 317 13.55 5.45 5.72
CA VAL A 317 13.39 6.82 6.23
C VAL A 317 12.67 7.66 5.19
N ILE A 318 11.67 8.44 5.63
CA ILE A 318 10.88 9.33 4.78
C ILE A 318 10.97 10.77 5.25
N GLY A 319 10.77 11.72 4.33
CA GLY A 319 10.82 13.17 4.59
C GLY A 319 9.45 13.83 4.62
N SER A 320 8.37 13.09 4.36
CA SER A 320 7.00 13.60 4.28
C SER A 320 5.97 12.49 4.45
N MET A 321 4.68 12.84 4.37
CA MET A 321 3.55 11.90 4.39
C MET A 321 3.45 11.03 3.12
N VAL A 322 4.16 11.37 2.06
CA VAL A 322 4.03 10.74 0.74
C VAL A 322 5.01 9.58 0.60
N PRO A 323 4.54 8.34 0.42
CA PRO A 323 5.39 7.18 0.16
C PRO A 323 5.86 7.14 -1.30
N PRO A 324 6.94 6.40 -1.63
CA PRO A 324 7.48 6.28 -3.00
C PRO A 324 6.49 5.72 -4.03
N SER A 325 5.45 5.03 -3.60
CA SER A 325 4.39 4.50 -4.47
C SER A 325 3.41 5.56 -4.99
N ASP A 326 3.38 6.75 -4.39
CA ASP A 326 2.48 7.82 -4.83
C ASP A 326 3.08 8.61 -5.99
N PRO A 327 2.31 8.97 -7.05
CA PRO A 327 2.81 9.67 -8.24
C PRO A 327 3.43 11.05 -7.96
N TRP A 328 3.11 11.65 -6.81
CA TRP A 328 3.67 12.93 -6.36
C TRP A 328 4.78 12.80 -5.34
N TYR A 329 5.35 11.60 -5.21
CA TYR A 329 6.50 11.39 -4.35
C TYR A 329 7.69 12.27 -4.75
N GLU A 330 8.36 12.78 -3.73
CA GLU A 330 9.65 13.44 -3.82
C GLU A 330 10.46 13.07 -2.57
N ASP A 331 11.73 12.76 -2.73
CA ASP A 331 12.61 12.57 -1.57
C ASP A 331 12.87 13.91 -0.87
N LEU A 332 12.19 14.09 0.25
CA LEU A 332 12.29 15.29 1.10
C LEU A 332 13.05 15.02 2.41
N THR A 333 13.74 13.90 2.55
CA THR A 333 14.51 13.53 3.75
C THR A 333 15.55 14.55 4.13
N GLY A 334 16.11 15.25 3.13
CA GLY A 334 17.11 16.30 3.31
C GLY A 334 16.59 17.66 3.82
N LEU A 335 15.25 17.88 3.86
CA LEU A 335 14.68 19.15 4.36
C LEU A 335 14.82 19.28 5.89
N ASN A 336 14.66 18.17 6.60
CA ASN A 336 14.80 18.11 8.06
C ASN A 336 15.81 17.00 8.43
N PRO A 337 17.12 17.23 8.16
CA PRO A 337 18.16 16.25 8.46
C PRO A 337 18.38 16.11 9.96
N TYR A 338 18.96 14.99 10.39
CA TYR A 338 19.43 14.86 11.77
C TYR A 338 20.54 15.84 12.06
N ASP A 339 20.24 16.86 12.84
CA ASP A 339 21.18 17.91 13.26
C ASP A 339 20.80 18.47 14.64
N PRO A 340 21.32 17.90 15.74
CA PRO A 340 21.05 18.39 17.10
C PRO A 340 21.56 19.82 17.36
N GLU A 341 22.56 20.33 16.63
CA GLU A 341 23.02 21.70 16.77
C GLU A 341 22.04 22.69 16.14
N LEU A 342 21.54 22.37 14.93
CA LEU A 342 20.44 23.11 14.32
C LEU A 342 19.21 23.12 15.24
N SER A 343 18.87 21.99 15.83
CA SER A 343 17.74 21.85 16.77
C SER A 343 17.88 22.81 17.95
N ARG A 344 19.06 22.89 18.59
CA ARG A 344 19.31 23.84 19.69
C ARG A 344 19.23 25.31 19.24
N SER A 345 19.69 25.61 18.02
CA SER A 345 19.60 26.96 17.44
C SER A 345 18.15 27.39 17.25
N LEU A 346 17.34 26.50 16.64
CA LEU A 346 15.92 26.75 16.40
C LEU A 346 15.14 26.92 17.72
N LEU A 347 15.43 26.12 18.75
CA LEU A 347 14.83 26.28 20.07
C LEU A 347 15.22 27.63 20.70
N ALA A 348 16.47 28.05 20.55
CA ALA A 348 16.93 29.37 21.06
C ALA A 348 16.22 30.53 20.34
N GLU A 349 16.04 30.43 19.00
CA GLU A 349 15.32 31.42 18.19
C GLU A 349 13.81 31.46 18.54
N ALA A 350 13.24 30.34 18.96
CA ALA A 350 11.87 30.26 19.47
C ALA A 350 11.72 30.70 20.94
N GLY A 351 12.84 31.15 21.60
CA GLY A 351 12.84 31.56 23.00
C GLY A 351 12.88 30.42 24.01
N LEU A 352 13.20 29.20 23.55
CA LEU A 352 13.23 27.95 24.32
C LEU A 352 14.68 27.42 24.52
N ALA A 353 15.69 28.30 24.60
CA ALA A 353 17.09 27.89 24.77
C ALA A 353 17.35 27.00 26.00
N GLY A 354 16.49 27.02 27.01
CA GLY A 354 16.53 26.15 28.18
C GLY A 354 15.83 24.80 27.99
N GLY A 355 15.31 24.51 26.81
CA GLY A 355 14.47 23.37 26.55
C GLY A 355 13.03 23.60 27.01
N PHE A 356 12.22 22.56 26.88
CA PHE A 356 10.81 22.52 27.32
C PHE A 356 10.41 21.07 27.65
N SER A 357 9.18 20.90 28.13
CA SER A 357 8.62 19.57 28.42
C SER A 357 7.27 19.40 27.73
N PHE A 358 6.97 18.19 27.29
CA PHE A 358 5.66 17.84 26.75
C PHE A 358 5.30 16.38 27.03
N THR A 359 4.00 16.07 26.88
CA THR A 359 3.47 14.72 26.98
C THR A 359 3.36 14.10 25.59
N LEU A 360 3.90 12.88 25.43
CA LEU A 360 3.80 12.06 24.23
C LEU A 360 2.77 10.94 24.45
N ASP A 361 1.57 11.12 23.92
CA ASP A 361 0.56 10.08 23.92
C ASP A 361 0.96 8.96 22.95
N THR A 362 1.17 7.76 23.48
CA THR A 362 1.78 6.64 22.77
C THR A 362 0.88 5.42 22.79
N PRO A 363 0.46 4.89 21.63
CA PRO A 363 -0.24 3.61 21.58
C PRO A 363 0.56 2.49 22.25
N THR A 364 -0.16 1.54 22.89
CA THR A 364 0.48 0.47 23.68
C THR A 364 0.90 -0.76 22.87
N TYR A 365 0.57 -0.82 21.59
CA TYR A 365 0.97 -1.90 20.70
C TYR A 365 2.31 -1.61 20.01
N ASP A 366 3.03 -2.68 19.67
CA ASP A 366 4.34 -2.59 19.02
C ASP A 366 4.22 -1.96 17.60
N PRO A 367 5.25 -1.19 17.17
CA PRO A 367 6.50 -0.90 17.88
C PRO A 367 6.49 0.45 18.66
N HIS A 368 5.33 1.12 18.80
CA HIS A 368 5.21 2.47 19.37
C HIS A 368 5.93 2.68 20.72
N PRO A 369 5.88 1.72 21.71
CA PRO A 369 6.61 1.90 22.95
C PRO A 369 8.12 2.04 22.76
N LEU A 370 8.71 1.27 21.83
CA LEU A 370 10.14 1.34 21.52
C LEU A 370 10.50 2.66 20.84
N VAL A 371 9.67 3.08 19.87
CA VAL A 371 9.81 4.35 19.16
C VAL A 371 9.74 5.53 20.16
N ALA A 372 8.79 5.50 21.10
CA ALA A 372 8.64 6.55 22.11
C ALA A 372 9.86 6.70 23.01
N GLU A 373 10.44 5.60 23.49
CA GLU A 373 11.65 5.66 24.33
C GLU A 373 12.87 6.14 23.54
N PHE A 374 12.97 5.76 22.25
CA PHE A 374 14.00 6.27 21.35
C PHE A 374 13.86 7.79 21.17
N VAL A 375 12.68 8.28 20.78
CA VAL A 375 12.37 9.71 20.60
C VAL A 375 12.69 10.50 21.88
N LYS A 376 12.26 10.01 23.03
CA LYS A 376 12.56 10.63 24.33
C LYS A 376 14.07 10.73 24.59
N SER A 377 14.83 9.70 24.27
CA SER A 377 16.28 9.68 24.41
C SER A 377 16.97 10.70 23.50
N GLU A 378 16.55 10.79 22.23
CA GLU A 378 17.10 11.77 21.28
C GLU A 378 16.79 13.21 21.71
N LEU A 379 15.55 13.49 22.09
CA LEU A 379 15.11 14.83 22.49
C LEU A 379 15.77 15.32 23.79
N ALA A 380 16.12 14.40 24.69
CA ALA A 380 16.88 14.73 25.90
C ALA A 380 18.26 15.35 25.58
N LYS A 381 18.89 14.99 24.46
CA LYS A 381 20.18 15.54 24.01
C LYS A 381 20.13 17.03 23.70
N ILE A 382 18.95 17.56 23.39
CA ILE A 382 18.72 18.97 23.06
C ILE A 382 18.00 19.75 24.22
N GLY A 383 17.85 19.12 25.39
CA GLY A 383 17.22 19.73 26.57
C GLY A 383 15.67 19.61 26.58
N VAL A 384 15.08 18.83 25.69
CA VAL A 384 13.62 18.61 25.70
C VAL A 384 13.29 17.37 26.53
N THR A 385 12.33 17.53 27.45
CA THR A 385 11.89 16.45 28.35
C THR A 385 10.56 15.88 27.88
N VAL A 386 10.54 14.60 27.55
CA VAL A 386 9.33 13.86 27.09
C VAL A 386 8.77 13.01 28.22
N THR A 387 7.49 13.20 28.51
CA THR A 387 6.70 12.31 29.39
C THR A 387 5.88 11.37 28.51
N ILE A 388 6.25 10.09 28.44
CA ILE A 388 5.48 9.09 27.69
C ILE A 388 4.21 8.78 28.47
N ASN A 389 3.05 8.90 27.80
CA ASN A 389 1.75 8.53 28.31
C ASN A 389 1.20 7.37 27.46
N PRO A 390 1.29 6.10 27.91
CA PRO A 390 0.77 4.96 27.18
C PRO A 390 -0.76 4.99 27.19
N ILE A 391 -1.37 4.85 26.01
CA ILE A 391 -2.83 4.85 25.80
C ILE A 391 -3.23 3.70 24.89
N THR A 392 -4.43 3.17 25.07
CA THR A 392 -5.01 2.15 24.17
C THR A 392 -5.44 2.78 22.83
N ALA A 393 -5.70 1.95 21.82
CA ALA A 393 -6.21 2.42 20.54
C ALA A 393 -7.55 3.17 20.67
N ASP A 394 -8.46 2.70 21.53
CA ASP A 394 -9.75 3.36 21.80
C ASP A 394 -9.55 4.70 22.52
N GLU A 395 -8.62 4.77 23.47
CA GLU A 395 -8.26 6.03 24.14
C GLU A 395 -7.59 7.00 23.16
N TRP A 396 -6.74 6.53 22.26
CA TRP A 396 -6.16 7.35 21.21
C TRP A 396 -7.25 7.95 20.33
N TYR A 397 -8.18 7.12 19.86
CA TYR A 397 -9.28 7.59 19.01
C TYR A 397 -10.14 8.65 19.71
N SER A 398 -10.45 8.45 20.99
CA SER A 398 -11.28 9.40 21.73
C SER A 398 -10.52 10.67 22.13
N LYS A 399 -9.33 10.53 22.73
CA LYS A 399 -8.53 11.64 23.29
C LYS A 399 -7.85 12.45 22.19
N VAL A 400 -7.12 11.77 21.28
CA VAL A 400 -6.29 12.43 20.27
C VAL A 400 -7.12 12.78 19.04
N PHE A 401 -7.75 11.78 18.41
CA PHE A 401 -8.41 11.98 17.12
C PHE A 401 -9.69 12.82 17.26
N THR A 402 -10.56 12.48 18.21
CA THR A 402 -11.88 13.14 18.35
C THR A 402 -11.78 14.44 19.15
N ASN A 403 -11.23 14.38 20.37
CA ASN A 403 -11.23 15.51 21.30
C ASN A 403 -10.03 16.46 21.07
N LYS A 404 -8.96 16.01 20.37
CA LYS A 404 -7.75 16.80 20.10
C LYS A 404 -7.08 17.30 21.39
N ASP A 405 -7.21 16.52 22.48
CA ASP A 405 -6.67 16.80 23.82
C ASP A 405 -5.31 16.11 24.01
N TYR A 406 -4.28 16.63 23.31
CA TYR A 406 -2.93 16.11 23.37
C TYR A 406 -1.93 17.20 22.97
N GLU A 407 -0.63 16.97 23.27
CA GLU A 407 0.47 17.86 22.86
C GLU A 407 1.20 17.28 21.65
N ALA A 408 1.63 16.01 21.73
CA ALA A 408 2.16 15.23 20.62
C ALA A 408 1.78 13.77 20.78
N THR A 409 1.74 13.01 19.66
CA THR A 409 1.42 11.59 19.67
C THR A 409 2.25 10.84 18.63
N LEU A 410 2.55 9.57 18.91
CA LEU A 410 2.97 8.62 17.88
C LEU A 410 1.73 8.00 17.25
N GLN A 411 1.78 7.79 15.93
CA GLN A 411 0.71 7.12 15.20
C GLN A 411 1.19 6.61 13.86
N GLU A 412 0.69 5.44 13.49
CA GLU A 412 0.83 4.91 12.14
C GLU A 412 -0.29 5.40 11.21
N HIS A 413 0.06 5.69 9.97
CA HIS A 413 -0.88 6.00 8.89
C HIS A 413 -0.71 4.99 7.77
N VAL A 414 -1.72 4.14 7.59
CA VAL A 414 -1.67 3.00 6.67
C VAL A 414 -2.09 3.31 5.24
N ASN A 415 -2.86 4.40 5.04
CA ASN A 415 -3.43 4.70 3.74
C ASN A 415 -2.41 5.38 2.81
N THR A 416 -2.62 5.22 1.51
CA THR A 416 -1.99 6.06 0.47
C THR A 416 -2.69 7.42 0.41
N ARG A 417 -2.04 8.38 -0.26
CA ARG A 417 -2.64 9.69 -0.57
C ARG A 417 -3.03 10.54 0.65
N ASP A 418 -2.50 10.23 1.82
CA ASP A 418 -2.82 10.90 3.10
C ASP A 418 -2.39 12.37 3.17
N VAL A 419 -1.54 12.85 2.24
CA VAL A 419 -1.09 14.24 2.18
C VAL A 419 -2.25 15.24 2.13
N VAL A 420 -3.38 14.86 1.55
CA VAL A 420 -4.57 15.72 1.44
C VAL A 420 -5.20 16.06 2.80
N TRP A 421 -4.96 15.25 3.82
CA TRP A 421 -5.48 15.53 5.17
C TRP A 421 -4.82 16.75 5.83
N TYR A 422 -3.64 17.19 5.36
CA TYR A 422 -3.03 18.44 5.82
C TYR A 422 -3.73 19.71 5.32
N ALA A 423 -4.61 19.59 4.32
CA ALA A 423 -5.49 20.67 3.88
C ALA A 423 -6.72 20.85 4.77
N ASN A 424 -6.96 19.95 5.74
CA ASN A 424 -8.08 20.02 6.66
C ASN A 424 -7.61 20.51 8.05
N PRO A 425 -7.81 21.80 8.40
CA PRO A 425 -7.38 22.34 9.69
C PRO A 425 -8.12 21.73 10.88
N ASP A 426 -9.25 21.05 10.64
CA ASP A 426 -10.01 20.31 11.66
C ASP A 426 -9.51 18.89 11.87
N PHE A 427 -8.55 18.39 11.07
CA PHE A 427 -7.94 17.11 11.33
C PHE A 427 -7.18 17.10 12.66
N TYR A 428 -6.82 15.94 13.21
CA TYR A 428 -6.36 15.88 14.60
C TYR A 428 -5.08 16.69 14.86
N TRP A 429 -4.13 16.79 13.90
CA TRP A 429 -2.90 17.60 14.04
C TRP A 429 -3.13 19.11 13.96
N GLY A 430 -4.18 19.59 13.30
CA GLY A 430 -4.57 21.01 13.29
C GLY A 430 -3.65 21.93 12.51
N TYR A 431 -2.93 21.38 11.55
CA TYR A 431 -2.14 22.16 10.61
C TYR A 431 -3.07 23.04 9.76
N ASP A 432 -2.76 24.33 9.67
CA ASP A 432 -3.56 25.32 8.94
C ASP A 432 -2.64 26.18 8.07
N ASN A 433 -2.66 25.90 6.76
CA ASN A 433 -1.95 26.68 5.75
C ASN A 433 -2.85 26.85 4.52
N PRO A 434 -3.33 28.09 4.26
CA PRO A 434 -4.23 28.37 3.15
C PRO A 434 -3.67 28.03 1.77
N GLU A 435 -2.34 28.11 1.56
CA GLU A 435 -1.71 27.74 0.29
C GLU A 435 -1.77 26.23 0.06
N VAL A 436 -1.56 25.44 1.11
CA VAL A 436 -1.72 23.98 1.05
C VAL A 436 -3.16 23.60 0.76
N SER A 437 -4.12 24.27 1.41
CA SER A 437 -5.55 24.04 1.17
C SER A 437 -5.95 24.35 -0.29
N ASP A 438 -5.47 25.46 -0.87
CA ASP A 438 -5.69 25.83 -2.27
C ASP A 438 -5.08 24.80 -3.24
N LEU A 439 -3.85 24.37 -2.98
CA LEU A 439 -3.16 23.39 -3.83
C LEU A 439 -3.87 22.02 -3.81
N VAL A 440 -4.32 21.56 -2.64
CA VAL A 440 -5.06 20.30 -2.51
C VAL A 440 -6.43 20.41 -3.16
N GLU A 441 -7.18 21.50 -2.96
CA GLU A 441 -8.47 21.72 -3.63
C GLU A 441 -8.31 21.69 -5.15
N ARG A 442 -7.32 22.40 -5.69
CA ARG A 442 -7.05 22.39 -7.14
C ARG A 442 -6.63 21.02 -7.64
N SER A 443 -5.91 20.23 -6.84
CA SER A 443 -5.51 18.88 -7.21
C SER A 443 -6.70 17.92 -7.36
N GLN A 444 -7.77 18.14 -6.61
CA GLN A 444 -9.01 17.38 -6.72
C GLN A 444 -9.77 17.68 -8.02
N HIS A 445 -9.57 18.86 -8.57
CA HIS A 445 -10.17 19.30 -9.84
C HIS A 445 -9.20 19.27 -11.03
N ALA A 446 -8.07 18.59 -10.90
CA ALA A 446 -7.07 18.47 -11.98
C ALA A 446 -7.63 17.72 -13.18
N HIS A 447 -7.19 18.10 -14.39
CA HIS A 447 -7.61 17.48 -15.64
C HIS A 447 -6.65 16.39 -16.15
N SER A 448 -5.54 16.17 -15.43
CA SER A 448 -4.59 15.10 -15.72
C SER A 448 -3.87 14.64 -14.44
N THR A 449 -3.35 13.40 -14.49
CA THR A 449 -2.52 12.85 -13.40
C THR A 449 -1.25 13.66 -13.18
N ASP A 450 -0.65 14.22 -14.24
CA ASP A 450 0.54 15.07 -14.13
C ASP A 450 0.23 16.37 -13.39
N GLU A 451 -0.89 17.03 -13.73
CA GLU A 451 -1.33 18.25 -13.05
C GLU A 451 -1.64 17.98 -11.58
N GLN A 452 -2.37 16.90 -11.27
CA GLN A 452 -2.63 16.48 -9.90
C GLN A 452 -1.34 16.24 -9.14
N ALA A 453 -0.42 15.48 -9.74
CA ALA A 453 0.86 15.16 -9.12
C ALA A 453 1.70 16.42 -8.84
N ASP A 454 1.72 17.38 -9.77
CA ASP A 454 2.47 18.63 -9.58
C ASP A 454 1.89 19.49 -8.45
N LEU A 455 0.57 19.58 -8.34
CA LEU A 455 -0.10 20.33 -7.27
C LEU A 455 0.13 19.67 -5.90
N LEU A 456 -0.04 18.35 -5.81
CA LEU A 456 0.19 17.61 -4.56
C LEU A 456 1.67 17.59 -4.16
N ARG A 457 2.60 17.58 -5.11
CA ARG A 457 4.03 17.70 -4.84
C ARG A 457 4.38 19.06 -4.24
N GLN A 458 3.79 20.15 -4.76
CA GLN A 458 3.95 21.49 -4.20
C GLN A 458 3.40 21.56 -2.76
N ALA A 459 2.18 21.06 -2.54
CA ALA A 459 1.58 21.01 -1.21
C ALA A 459 2.45 20.20 -0.23
N ASN A 460 2.90 19.00 -0.63
CA ASN A 460 3.74 18.13 0.18
C ASN A 460 5.07 18.78 0.58
N ARG A 461 5.70 19.54 -0.34
CA ARG A 461 6.93 20.28 -0.08
C ARG A 461 6.72 21.35 1.00
N ILE A 462 5.66 22.15 0.92
CA ILE A 462 5.33 23.17 1.93
C ILE A 462 5.11 22.52 3.30
N ILE A 463 4.31 21.45 3.35
CA ILE A 463 4.02 20.70 4.58
C ILE A 463 5.31 20.19 5.22
N ALA A 464 6.24 19.64 4.42
CA ALA A 464 7.53 19.13 4.88
C ALA A 464 8.48 20.25 5.31
N GLU A 465 8.51 21.37 4.59
CA GLU A 465 9.31 22.55 4.95
C GLU A 465 8.86 23.17 6.27
N GLU A 466 7.58 23.13 6.59
CA GLU A 466 7.03 23.62 7.86
C GLU A 466 7.06 22.59 8.99
N ALA A 467 7.53 21.38 8.70
CA ALA A 467 7.56 20.26 9.65
C ALA A 467 6.21 20.08 10.37
N ALA A 468 5.11 20.01 9.60
CA ALA A 468 3.76 19.86 10.14
C ALA A 468 3.60 18.58 10.98
N SER A 469 4.44 17.59 10.73
CA SER A 469 4.70 16.41 11.57
C SER A 469 6.17 16.01 11.41
N ALA A 470 6.67 15.13 12.26
CA ALA A 470 7.94 14.46 12.04
C ALA A 470 7.66 13.05 11.49
N TRP A 471 7.85 12.85 10.18
CA TRP A 471 7.71 11.56 9.53
C TRP A 471 8.98 10.76 9.77
N LEU A 472 8.84 9.67 10.51
CA LEU A 472 9.99 8.93 11.01
C LEU A 472 10.48 7.91 9.97
N TYR A 473 9.60 7.01 9.53
CA TYR A 473 9.92 6.00 8.53
C TYR A 473 8.64 5.40 7.91
N LEU A 474 8.80 4.75 6.77
CA LEU A 474 7.87 3.74 6.29
C LEU A 474 8.15 2.42 7.00
N TYR A 475 7.11 1.78 7.50
CA TYR A 475 7.22 0.43 8.04
C TYR A 475 7.82 -0.51 7.00
N PRO A 476 8.67 -1.43 7.41
CA PRO A 476 9.10 -2.48 6.50
C PRO A 476 7.92 -3.39 6.12
N GLN A 477 7.85 -3.76 4.86
CA GLN A 477 7.01 -4.86 4.39
C GLN A 477 7.89 -6.09 4.29
N VAL A 478 8.15 -6.75 5.41
CA VAL A 478 9.04 -7.90 5.41
C VAL A 478 8.25 -9.16 5.11
N VAL A 479 8.56 -9.77 3.97
CA VAL A 479 8.08 -11.11 3.59
C VAL A 479 9.19 -12.11 3.88
N ILE A 480 8.87 -13.18 4.59
CA ILE A 480 9.80 -14.30 4.80
C ILE A 480 9.21 -15.55 4.15
N ALA A 481 9.91 -16.09 3.17
CA ALA A 481 9.50 -17.28 2.46
C ALA A 481 10.59 -18.37 2.55
N ARG A 482 10.21 -19.64 2.38
CA ARG A 482 11.15 -20.71 2.16
C ARG A 482 11.89 -20.46 0.86
N SER A 483 13.21 -20.74 0.83
CA SER A 483 14.10 -20.39 -0.28
C SER A 483 13.77 -21.09 -1.62
N HIS A 484 12.93 -22.13 -1.60
CA HIS A 484 12.46 -22.81 -2.81
C HIS A 484 11.19 -22.18 -3.41
N LEU A 485 10.59 -21.17 -2.74
CA LEU A 485 9.48 -20.39 -3.30
C LEU A 485 9.97 -19.19 -4.10
N SER A 486 9.23 -18.87 -5.16
CA SER A 486 9.45 -17.68 -5.98
C SER A 486 8.13 -17.15 -6.55
N GLY A 487 8.13 -15.91 -7.10
CA GLY A 487 6.95 -15.33 -7.75
C GLY A 487 5.89 -14.76 -6.81
N TYR A 488 6.20 -14.62 -5.52
CA TYR A 488 5.34 -13.90 -4.56
C TYR A 488 5.61 -12.39 -4.59
N GLY A 489 4.57 -11.60 -4.33
CA GLY A 489 4.70 -10.15 -4.13
C GLY A 489 5.46 -9.84 -2.84
N VAL A 490 6.30 -8.81 -2.88
CA VAL A 490 7.07 -8.38 -1.71
C VAL A 490 6.59 -7.05 -1.15
N ASN A 491 5.78 -6.29 -1.91
CA ASN A 491 5.28 -4.99 -1.49
C ASN A 491 3.90 -5.10 -0.84
N GLY A 492 3.67 -4.31 0.20
CA GLY A 492 2.43 -4.29 0.99
C GLY A 492 1.45 -3.21 0.53
N LEU A 493 1.31 -3.00 -0.78
CA LEU A 493 0.41 -2.00 -1.32
C LEU A 493 -1.03 -2.50 -1.28
N ASN A 494 -1.94 -1.72 -0.67
CA ASN A 494 -3.36 -2.05 -0.51
C ASN A 494 -3.67 -3.43 0.12
N SER A 495 -2.72 -4.01 0.86
CA SER A 495 -2.87 -5.30 1.57
C SER A 495 -3.29 -6.47 0.67
N GLN A 496 -3.04 -6.42 -0.64
CA GLN A 496 -3.31 -7.52 -1.56
C GLN A 496 -2.15 -8.51 -1.57
N PHE A 497 -2.44 -9.81 -1.67
CA PHE A 497 -1.41 -10.84 -1.80
C PHE A 497 -1.78 -11.84 -2.90
N PHE A 498 -1.15 -11.68 -4.07
CA PHE A 498 -1.44 -12.51 -5.25
C PHE A 498 -0.76 -13.87 -5.16
N VAL A 499 -1.56 -14.92 -5.19
CA VAL A 499 -1.10 -16.31 -5.05
C VAL A 499 -0.70 -16.93 -6.40
N ALA A 500 -1.33 -16.50 -7.49
CA ALA A 500 -1.23 -17.18 -8.80
C ALA A 500 0.19 -17.29 -9.38
N GLY A 501 1.07 -16.33 -9.06
CA GLY A 501 2.46 -16.32 -9.50
C GLY A 501 3.40 -17.17 -8.66
N ILE A 502 2.97 -17.63 -7.46
CA ILE A 502 3.85 -18.33 -6.53
C ILE A 502 4.15 -19.73 -7.06
N SER A 503 5.44 -20.03 -7.23
CA SER A 503 5.91 -21.34 -7.66
C SER A 503 6.87 -21.94 -6.64
N GLU A 504 6.75 -23.25 -6.46
CA GLU A 504 7.67 -24.07 -5.70
C GLU A 504 8.65 -24.76 -6.67
N SER A 505 9.96 -24.66 -6.41
CA SER A 505 10.98 -25.40 -7.15
C SER A 505 11.30 -26.70 -6.42
N GLU A 506 11.41 -27.82 -7.17
CA GLU A 506 11.88 -29.10 -6.64
C GLU A 506 13.34 -29.06 -6.16
#